data_80e60967c455fd6b85657068afd92280
#
_entry.id   80e60967c455fd6b85657068afd92280
#
_cell.length_a   1.000
_cell.length_b   1.000
_cell.length_c   1.000
_cell.angle_alpha   90.00
_cell.angle_beta   90.00
_cell.angle_gamma   90.00
#
_symmetry.space_group_name_H-M   'P 1'
#
loop_
_entity.id
_entity.type
_entity.pdbx_description
1 polymer ?
#
loop_
_entity_poly.entity_id
_entity_poly.type
_entity_poly.pdbx_seq_one_letter_code
_entity_poly.pdbx_strand_id
1 'polypeptide(L)' 'MVVVMKPNASKEDIAKLAAELEQLNLKVSITEGHGCSILGLVGDTTAVDMDKITINQHVERVMRVSEPYN' A
#
# COMPACT_ATOMS: atom_id res chain seq x y z
N MET A 1 -3.74 -5.60 4.39
CA MET A 1 -3.08 -5.56 3.07
C MET A 1 -1.80 -4.75 3.17
N VAL A 2 -0.76 -5.18 2.52
CA VAL A 2 0.53 -4.52 2.55
C VAL A 2 0.97 -4.22 1.13
N VAL A 3 1.33 -2.97 0.88
CA VAL A 3 1.83 -2.56 -0.43
C VAL A 3 3.30 -2.22 -0.27
N VAL A 4 4.15 -2.92 -1.02
CA VAL A 4 5.59 -2.67 -1.01
C VAL A 4 5.93 -1.75 -2.17
N MET A 5 6.50 -0.60 -1.85
CA MET A 5 6.87 0.37 -2.86
C MET A 5 8.26 0.07 -3.39
N LYS A 6 8.50 0.49 -4.63
CA LYS A 6 9.84 0.33 -5.20
C LYS A 6 10.82 1.31 -4.55
N PRO A 7 12.09 0.95 -4.48
CA PRO A 7 13.07 1.82 -3.82
C PRO A 7 13.24 3.18 -4.51
N ASN A 8 12.87 3.28 -5.79
CA ASN A 8 12.96 4.55 -6.51
C ASN A 8 11.70 5.40 -6.41
N ALA A 9 10.69 4.94 -5.67
CA ALA A 9 9.49 5.73 -5.48
C ALA A 9 9.79 6.93 -4.59
N SER A 10 9.37 8.11 -5.02
CA SER A 10 9.61 9.31 -4.24
C SER A 10 8.56 9.42 -3.14
N LYS A 11 8.84 10.30 -2.17
CA LYS A 11 7.89 10.53 -1.10
C LYS A 11 6.56 11.06 -1.63
N GLU A 12 6.62 11.86 -2.68
CA GLU A 12 5.41 12.39 -3.31
C GLU A 12 4.58 11.28 -3.94
N ASP A 13 5.25 10.34 -4.61
CA ASP A 13 4.56 9.22 -5.22
C ASP A 13 3.88 8.36 -4.17
N ILE A 14 4.59 8.11 -3.07
CA ILE A 14 4.06 7.33 -1.97
C ILE A 14 2.86 8.04 -1.34
N ALA A 15 2.98 9.34 -1.13
CA ALA A 15 1.90 10.12 -0.53
C ALA A 15 0.67 10.14 -1.43
N LYS A 16 0.87 10.23 -2.74
CA LYS A 16 -0.25 10.20 -3.68
C LYS A 16 -1.01 8.89 -3.59
N LEU A 17 -0.28 7.80 -3.59
CA LEU A 17 -0.92 6.50 -3.50
C LEU A 17 -1.63 6.33 -2.17
N ALA A 18 -0.99 6.75 -1.08
CA ALA A 18 -1.61 6.67 0.23
C ALA A 18 -2.91 7.47 0.26
N ALA A 19 -2.92 8.66 -0.33
CA ALA A 19 -4.13 9.48 -0.35
C ALA A 19 -5.24 8.80 -1.14
N GLU A 20 -4.91 8.18 -2.27
CA GLU A 20 -5.91 7.46 -3.05
C GLU A 20 -6.51 6.31 -2.27
N LEU A 21 -5.67 5.59 -1.53
CA LEU A 21 -6.16 4.46 -0.73
C LEU A 21 -6.99 4.93 0.45
N GLU A 22 -6.67 6.08 1.01
CA GLU A 22 -7.46 6.64 2.11
C GLU A 22 -8.86 7.01 1.66
N GLN A 23 -9.02 7.36 0.39
CA GLN A 23 -10.35 7.69 -0.14
C GLN A 23 -11.25 6.47 -0.19
N LEU A 24 -10.71 5.29 -0.03
CA LEU A 24 -11.48 4.05 0.01
C LEU A 24 -11.87 3.67 1.45
N ASN A 25 -11.79 4.62 2.36
CA ASN A 25 -12.09 4.43 3.78
C ASN A 25 -11.13 3.45 4.45
N LEU A 26 -9.90 3.47 4.00
CA LEU A 26 -8.85 2.65 4.59
C LEU A 26 -7.91 3.53 5.39
N LYS A 27 -7.37 2.97 6.46
CA LYS A 27 -6.29 3.61 7.17
C LYS A 27 -4.98 3.17 6.54
N VAL A 28 -4.13 4.14 6.23
CA VAL A 28 -2.86 3.86 5.58
C VAL A 28 -1.73 4.26 6.52
N SER A 29 -0.86 3.32 6.79
CA SER A 29 0.34 3.56 7.59
C SER A 29 1.55 3.43 6.69
N ILE A 30 2.41 4.44 6.71
CA ILE A 30 3.63 4.42 5.91
C ILE A 30 4.79 4.05 6.80
N THR A 31 5.50 2.98 6.44
CA THR A 31 6.68 2.54 7.18
C THR A 31 7.85 2.58 6.24
N GLU A 32 8.89 3.29 6.63
CA GLU A 32 10.11 3.34 5.83
C GLU A 32 11.08 2.29 6.33
N GLY A 33 11.51 1.45 5.40
CA GLY A 33 12.48 0.42 5.72
C GLY A 33 13.77 0.65 4.96
N HIS A 34 14.59 -0.38 4.94
CA HIS A 34 15.88 -0.31 4.28
C HIS A 34 15.69 -0.33 2.77
N GLY A 35 15.76 0.86 2.17
CA GLY A 35 15.71 0.98 0.73
C GLY A 35 14.33 0.90 0.11
N CYS A 36 13.29 0.74 0.92
CA CYS A 36 11.93 0.72 0.38
C CYS A 36 10.94 1.18 1.43
N SER A 37 9.76 1.57 0.98
CA SER A 37 8.68 1.98 1.86
C SER A 37 7.56 0.98 1.75
N ILE A 38 6.85 0.79 2.85
CA ILE A 38 5.76 -0.16 2.93
C ILE A 38 4.52 0.58 3.40
N LEU A 39 3.41 0.36 2.70
CA LEU A 39 2.12 0.92 3.10
C LEU A 39 1.28 -0.18 3.71
N GLY A 40 0.92 -0.01 4.98
CA GLY A 40 0.02 -0.93 5.65
C GLY A 40 -1.40 -0.40 5.53
N LEU A 41 -2.29 -1.23 5.05
CA LEU A 41 -3.69 -0.85 4.86
C LEU A 41 -4.56 -1.60 5.85
N VAL A 42 -5.35 -0.84 6.59
CA VAL A 42 -6.26 -1.40 7.59
C VAL A 42 -7.67 -0.96 7.25
N GLY A 43 -8.59 -1.90 7.25
CA GLY A 43 -9.99 -1.62 6.97
C GLY A 43 -10.55 -2.63 5.99
N ASP A 44 -11.62 -2.24 5.30
CA ASP A 44 -12.29 -3.12 4.35
C ASP A 44 -11.55 -3.08 3.02
N THR A 45 -10.65 -4.03 2.84
CA THR A 45 -9.84 -4.11 1.63
C THR A 45 -10.54 -4.84 0.49
N THR A 46 -11.77 -5.33 0.72
CA THR A 46 -12.48 -6.01 -0.36
C THR A 46 -12.86 -5.07 -1.49
N ALA A 47 -12.97 -3.78 -1.20
CA ALA A 47 -13.25 -2.78 -2.23
C ALA A 47 -12.01 -2.36 -3.00
N VAL A 48 -10.85 -2.83 -2.58
CA VAL A 48 -9.58 -2.44 -3.21
C VAL A 48 -9.32 -3.31 -4.41
N ASP A 49 -9.03 -2.67 -5.53
CA ASP A 49 -8.65 -3.40 -6.74
C ASP A 49 -7.13 -3.60 -6.71
N MET A 50 -6.73 -4.81 -6.36
CA MET A 50 -5.31 -5.12 -6.25
C MET A 50 -4.58 -4.97 -7.58
N ASP A 51 -5.28 -5.25 -8.68
CA ASP A 51 -4.66 -5.12 -10.00
C ASP A 51 -4.31 -3.67 -10.29
N LYS A 52 -5.17 -2.74 -9.90
CA LYS A 52 -4.89 -1.33 -10.09
C LYS A 52 -3.66 -0.89 -9.32
N ILE A 53 -3.50 -1.41 -8.12
CA ILE A 53 -2.34 -1.08 -7.31
C ILE A 53 -1.09 -1.72 -7.90
N THR A 54 -1.21 -2.96 -8.32
CA THR A 54 -0.07 -3.72 -8.83
C THR A 54 0.50 -3.13 -10.11
N ILE A 55 -0.35 -2.55 -10.96
CA ILE A 55 0.14 -1.97 -12.20
C ILE A 55 0.77 -0.59 -12.00
N ASN A 56 0.70 -0.05 -10.80
CA ASN A 56 1.34 1.22 -10.52
C ASN A 56 2.85 1.06 -10.64
N GLN A 57 3.48 1.94 -11.43
CA GLN A 57 4.90 1.81 -11.72
C GLN A 57 5.79 2.01 -10.49
N HIS A 58 5.23 2.57 -9.42
CA HIS A 58 5.99 2.81 -8.18
C HIS A 58 5.78 1.70 -7.15
N VAL A 59 4.96 0.69 -7.48
CA VAL A 59 4.66 -0.40 -6.57
C VAL A 59 5.47 -1.63 -6.96
N GLU A 60 6.21 -2.15 -6.00
CA GLU A 60 6.98 -3.39 -6.19
C GLU A 60 6.04 -4.59 -6.20
N ARG A 61 5.20 -4.69 -5.19
CA ARG A 61 4.25 -5.78 -5.10
C ARG A 61 3.21 -5.46 -4.02
N VAL A 62 2.12 -6.23 -4.04
CA VAL A 62 1.05 -6.10 -3.06
C VAL A 62 0.87 -7.46 -2.42
N MET A 63 0.77 -7.49 -1.09
CA MET A 63 0.52 -8.71 -0.36
C MET A 63 -0.75 -8.56 0.45
N ARG A 64 -1.58 -9.58 0.40
CA ARG A 64 -2.78 -9.61 1.22
C ARG A 64 -2.46 -10.36 2.49
N VAL A 65 -2.53 -9.67 3.61
CA VAL A 65 -2.23 -10.26 4.90
C VAL A 65 -3.54 -10.56 5.60
N SER A 66 -3.83 -11.84 5.82
CA SER A 66 -4.97 -12.22 6.63
C SER A 66 -4.56 -12.15 8.08
N GLU A 67 -5.41 -11.56 8.91
CA GLU A 67 -5.19 -11.53 10.34
C GLU A 67 -5.57 -12.88 10.89
N PRO A 68 -4.66 -13.64 11.31
CA PRO A 68 -5.04 -14.90 11.88
C PRO A 68 -5.62 -14.71 13.23
N TYR A 69 -5.48 -14.19 13.80
CA TYR A 69 -5.83 -14.13 14.96
C TYR A 69 -5.94 -15.12 15.59
N ASN A 70 -5.84 -15.44 16.00
CA ASN A 70 -5.99 -16.36 16.49
C ASN A 70 -5.93 -16.58 17.12
#